data_2b1d7e138a57b801b70a2a66c1627a9c
#
_entry.id   2b1d7e138a57b801b70a2a66c1627a9c
#
_cell.length_a   1.000
_cell.length_b   1.000
_cell.length_c   1.000
_cell.angle_alpha   90.00
_cell.angle_beta   90.00
_cell.angle_gamma   90.00
#
_symmetry.space_group_name_H-M   'P 1'
#
loop_
_entity.id
_entity.type
_entity.pdbx_description
1 polymer ?
#
loop_
_entity_poly.entity_id
_entity_poly.type
_entity_poly.pdbx_seq_one_letter_code
_entity_poly.pdbx_strand_id
1 'polypeptide(L)'
;MRRAVLSTLVVACALLAGERAVAESQCLYVDAQGTISQVSSLQHVPSEYRARAVCKQIRLEDIVAPEEVKLGNDARTATFSTDLGPMHVRWPRSIERCFATSPSRAVGEAAAGVNRALKSGRFESSLKHAHREWSLAFTDKATAVAQFPIALTMGGHPGFMIPPSQIYIITDFISPDCSGEKIADAVLAQVLLHEMGHVVEFLLLGERTDRPDRQRSEGFAAWFEQYSADYTRGIRHGEVKRYYTELARRALSRGPHGFTGSAEDYAYAALQFRAIVERRGLGALMNVYAEIRRGLPFDDAVQKAMGWNRKTLEREMAEIAAAPL
;
A
#
# COMPACT_ATOMS: atom_id res chain seq x y z
N MET A 1 -3.58 4.71 26.71
CA MET A 1 -2.44 4.21 25.92
C MET A 1 -2.73 3.96 24.42
N ARG A 2 -3.97 3.65 23.98
CA ARG A 2 -4.30 3.38 22.55
C ARG A 2 -4.26 4.62 21.62
N ARG A 3 -4.42 5.84 22.13
CA ARG A 3 -4.46 7.08 21.31
C ARG A 3 -3.10 7.52 20.75
N ALA A 4 -1.99 7.23 21.43
CA ALA A 4 -0.66 7.69 21.02
C ALA A 4 -0.09 6.94 19.80
N VAL A 5 -0.45 5.68 19.60
CA VAL A 5 0.09 4.83 18.53
C VAL A 5 -0.48 5.22 17.16
N LEU A 6 -1.76 5.58 17.10
CA LEU A 6 -2.39 6.01 15.84
C LEU A 6 -1.82 7.32 15.30
N SER A 7 -1.52 8.26 16.22
CA SER A 7 -0.95 9.56 15.85
C SER A 7 0.37 9.43 15.09
N THR A 8 1.20 8.44 15.44
CA THR A 8 2.56 8.33 14.93
C THR A 8 2.61 7.82 13.49
N LEU A 9 1.66 7.02 13.03
CA LEU A 9 1.73 6.38 11.71
C LEU A 9 1.07 7.18 10.60
N VAL A 10 0.03 7.91 10.92
CA VAL A 10 -0.55 8.89 10.00
C VAL A 10 0.46 10.01 9.74
N VAL A 11 1.33 10.28 10.72
CA VAL A 11 2.50 11.17 10.62
C VAL A 11 3.54 10.62 9.66
N ALA A 12 3.68 9.32 9.55
CA ALA A 12 4.69 8.70 8.73
C ALA A 12 4.48 8.90 7.24
N CYS A 13 3.26 9.00 6.77
CA CYS A 13 2.98 9.40 5.39
C CYS A 13 3.21 10.91 5.14
N ALA A 14 3.24 11.74 6.20
CA ALA A 14 3.38 13.20 6.11
C ALA A 14 4.75 13.75 6.56
N LEU A 15 5.59 12.97 7.27
CA LEU A 15 6.77 13.45 8.00
C LEU A 15 8.12 12.96 7.48
N LEU A 16 8.34 12.89 6.19
CA LEU A 16 9.68 12.64 5.61
C LEU A 16 10.52 13.91 5.39
N ALA A 17 10.29 14.94 6.19
CA ALA A 17 11.25 16.04 6.35
C ALA A 17 11.59 16.16 7.82
N GLY A 18 12.82 15.86 8.19
CA GLY A 18 13.30 16.04 9.55
C GLY A 18 13.15 17.49 10.03
N GLU A 19 13.00 17.63 11.34
CA GLU A 19 12.94 18.83 12.16
C GLU A 19 11.57 19.52 12.28
N ARG A 20 11.04 19.43 13.51
CA ARG A 20 9.90 20.16 14.11
C ARG A 20 8.59 20.10 13.33
N ALA A 21 7.59 19.48 13.94
CA ALA A 21 6.20 19.49 13.48
C ALA A 21 5.68 20.93 13.35
N VAL A 22 6.06 21.61 12.28
CA VAL A 22 5.37 22.79 11.80
C VAL A 22 4.14 22.26 11.07
N ALA A 23 2.96 22.74 11.45
CA ALA A 23 1.72 22.45 10.73
C ALA A 23 1.90 22.91 9.28
N GLU A 24 2.19 21.97 8.36
CA GLU A 24 2.25 22.26 6.93
C GLU A 24 0.84 22.48 6.42
N SER A 25 0.59 23.66 5.87
CA SER A 25 -0.63 23.90 5.10
C SER A 25 -0.51 23.15 3.78
N GLN A 26 -1.43 22.24 3.51
CA GLN A 26 -1.52 21.56 2.23
C GLN A 26 -2.73 22.08 1.46
N CYS A 27 -2.53 22.37 0.19
CA CYS A 27 -3.55 22.85 -0.69
C CYS A 27 -3.83 21.85 -1.80
N LEU A 28 -5.10 21.56 -2.02
CA LEU A 28 -5.58 20.69 -3.07
C LEU A 28 -6.34 21.52 -4.10
N TYR A 29 -6.14 21.25 -5.37
CA TYR A 29 -6.91 21.82 -6.44
C TYR A 29 -7.19 20.80 -7.54
N VAL A 30 -8.25 21.04 -8.30
CA VAL A 30 -8.61 20.22 -9.46
C VAL A 30 -8.27 21.02 -10.71
N ASP A 31 -7.48 20.44 -11.61
CA ASP A 31 -7.14 21.07 -12.89
C ASP A 31 -8.29 20.97 -13.93
N ALA A 32 -8.07 21.50 -15.12
CA ALA A 32 -9.06 21.49 -16.20
C ALA A 32 -9.37 20.07 -16.72
N GLN A 33 -8.50 19.10 -16.46
CA GLN A 33 -8.66 17.70 -16.84
C GLN A 33 -9.33 16.87 -15.72
N GLY A 34 -9.68 17.51 -14.60
CA GLY A 34 -10.28 16.83 -13.44
C GLY A 34 -9.23 16.15 -12.54
N THR A 35 -7.94 16.36 -12.78
CA THR A 35 -6.86 15.80 -11.97
C THR A 35 -6.74 16.58 -10.66
N ILE A 36 -6.69 15.85 -9.53
CA ILE A 36 -6.46 16.45 -8.22
C ILE A 36 -4.95 16.56 -8.01
N SER A 37 -4.48 17.78 -7.81
CA SER A 37 -3.09 18.08 -7.51
C SER A 37 -2.95 18.62 -6.09
N GLN A 38 -1.88 18.22 -5.42
CA GLN A 38 -1.56 18.66 -4.07
C GLN A 38 -0.27 19.48 -4.09
N VAL A 39 -0.28 20.58 -3.35
CA VAL A 39 0.88 21.46 -3.19
C VAL A 39 0.98 21.92 -1.73
N SER A 40 2.18 22.30 -1.32
CA SER A 40 2.50 22.68 0.06
C SER A 40 1.90 24.02 0.49
N SER A 41 1.41 24.84 -0.43
CA SER A 41 0.77 26.12 -0.09
C SER A 41 -0.10 26.65 -1.24
N LEU A 42 -1.00 27.58 -0.94
CA LEU A 42 -1.83 28.25 -1.95
C LEU A 42 -1.00 28.99 -3.03
N GLN A 43 0.21 29.40 -2.69
CA GLN A 43 1.10 30.07 -3.65
C GLN A 43 1.58 29.15 -4.74
N HIS A 44 1.70 27.85 -4.48
CA HIS A 44 2.10 26.84 -5.45
C HIS A 44 0.92 26.33 -6.30
N VAL A 45 -0.32 26.71 -5.95
CA VAL A 45 -1.48 26.45 -6.81
C VAL A 45 -1.43 27.38 -8.02
N PRO A 46 -1.56 26.88 -9.28
CA PRO A 46 -1.67 27.75 -10.45
C PRO A 46 -2.79 28.78 -10.26
N SER A 47 -2.57 30.00 -10.74
CA SER A 47 -3.43 31.15 -10.44
C SER A 47 -4.90 30.93 -10.81
N GLU A 48 -5.15 30.22 -11.90
CA GLU A 48 -6.48 29.90 -12.44
C GLU A 48 -7.27 28.93 -11.54
N TYR A 49 -6.57 28.17 -10.65
CA TYR A 49 -7.22 27.21 -9.76
C TYR A 49 -7.28 27.67 -8.30
N ARG A 50 -6.60 28.78 -7.94
CA ARG A 50 -6.50 29.24 -6.53
C ARG A 50 -7.86 29.50 -5.88
N ALA A 51 -8.81 30.02 -6.63
CA ALA A 51 -10.16 30.30 -6.12
C ALA A 51 -10.95 29.03 -5.75
N ARG A 52 -10.54 27.88 -6.27
CA ARG A 52 -11.18 26.57 -6.00
C ARG A 52 -10.29 25.65 -5.16
N ALA A 53 -9.09 26.09 -4.82
CA ALA A 53 -8.19 25.31 -4.00
C ALA A 53 -8.68 25.26 -2.55
N VAL A 54 -8.64 24.07 -1.97
CA VAL A 54 -8.96 23.87 -0.57
C VAL A 54 -7.63 23.73 0.18
N CYS A 55 -7.29 24.75 0.96
CA CYS A 55 -6.09 24.71 1.82
C CYS A 55 -6.51 24.40 3.25
N LYS A 56 -5.93 23.40 3.84
CA LYS A 56 -6.19 23.02 5.23
C LYS A 56 -4.85 22.88 5.97
N GLN A 57 -4.76 23.49 7.13
CA GLN A 57 -3.74 23.09 8.09
C GLN A 57 -4.20 21.75 8.69
N ILE A 58 -3.56 20.68 8.30
CA ILE A 58 -3.80 19.37 8.89
C ILE A 58 -2.91 19.29 10.11
N ARG A 59 -3.47 19.46 11.30
CA ARG A 59 -2.76 19.13 12.53
C ARG A 59 -2.80 17.61 12.68
N LEU A 60 -1.68 17.05 13.11
CA LEU A 60 -1.57 15.62 13.38
C LEU A 60 -2.63 15.09 14.35
N GLU A 61 -3.00 15.92 15.31
CA GLU A 61 -4.07 15.63 16.29
C GLU A 61 -5.47 15.57 15.67
N ASP A 62 -5.67 16.13 14.46
CA ASP A 62 -6.93 16.11 13.73
C ASP A 62 -7.09 14.83 12.86
N ILE A 63 -6.02 14.06 12.71
CA ILE A 63 -6.05 12.80 11.95
C ILE A 63 -6.46 11.67 12.90
N VAL A 64 -7.69 11.70 13.34
CA VAL A 64 -8.32 10.56 14.00
C VAL A 64 -8.87 9.66 12.91
N ALA A 65 -8.23 8.50 12.71
CA ALA A 65 -8.89 7.46 11.93
C ALA A 65 -10.20 7.12 12.66
N PRO A 66 -11.36 7.23 12.01
CA PRO A 66 -12.60 6.81 12.63
C PRO A 66 -12.45 5.33 13.03
N GLU A 67 -13.02 4.96 14.15
CA GLU A 67 -13.02 3.56 14.60
C GLU A 67 -13.62 2.64 13.52
N GLU A 68 -14.49 3.19 12.68
CA GLU A 68 -15.13 2.48 11.59
C GLU A 68 -15.67 3.45 10.53
N VAL A 69 -15.50 3.13 9.22
CA VAL A 69 -16.15 3.89 8.15
C VAL A 69 -17.65 3.70 8.22
N LYS A 70 -18.39 4.79 8.23
CA LYS A 70 -19.85 4.78 8.16
C LYS A 70 -20.29 4.59 6.71
N LEU A 71 -20.65 3.37 6.34
CA LEU A 71 -21.05 3.00 4.98
C LEU A 71 -22.58 3.15 4.73
N GLY A 72 -23.32 3.70 5.66
CA GLY A 72 -24.78 3.75 5.58
C GLY A 72 -25.47 2.45 6.05
N ASN A 73 -26.81 2.50 6.16
CA ASN A 73 -27.61 1.40 6.72
C ASN A 73 -27.80 0.21 5.74
N ASP A 74 -27.44 0.37 4.48
CA ASP A 74 -27.58 -0.63 3.41
C ASP A 74 -26.28 -1.40 3.12
N ALA A 75 -25.27 -1.24 3.96
CA ALA A 75 -23.99 -1.90 3.79
C ALA A 75 -24.13 -3.42 3.80
N ARG A 76 -23.49 -4.06 2.82
CA ARG A 76 -23.28 -5.50 2.75
C ARG A 76 -22.05 -5.87 3.55
N THR A 77 -22.06 -7.09 4.10
CA THR A 77 -20.95 -7.64 4.88
C THR A 77 -20.62 -9.05 4.43
N ALA A 78 -19.36 -9.42 4.56
CA ALA A 78 -18.87 -10.79 4.42
C ALA A 78 -17.66 -10.98 5.35
N THR A 79 -17.42 -12.23 5.76
CA THR A 79 -16.25 -12.56 6.56
C THR A 79 -15.46 -13.66 5.87
N PHE A 80 -14.13 -13.46 5.78
CA PHE A 80 -13.19 -14.41 5.19
C PHE A 80 -12.18 -14.85 6.23
N SER A 81 -11.87 -16.15 6.25
CA SER A 81 -10.79 -16.68 7.07
C SER A 81 -9.46 -16.48 6.34
N THR A 82 -8.52 -15.85 7.00
CA THR A 82 -7.14 -15.74 6.51
C THR A 82 -6.15 -16.25 7.55
N ASP A 83 -4.95 -16.62 7.10
CA ASP A 83 -3.88 -17.02 8.03
C ASP A 83 -3.35 -15.82 8.85
N LEU A 84 -3.78 -14.59 8.49
CA LEU A 84 -3.55 -13.35 9.24
C LEU A 84 -4.63 -13.08 10.29
N GLY A 85 -5.69 -13.90 10.33
CA GLY A 85 -6.88 -13.74 11.15
C GLY A 85 -8.14 -13.50 10.31
N PRO A 86 -9.33 -13.47 10.93
CA PRO A 86 -10.58 -13.21 10.23
C PRO A 86 -10.62 -11.79 9.66
N MET A 87 -11.03 -11.68 8.39
CA MET A 87 -11.19 -10.41 7.68
C MET A 87 -12.68 -10.10 7.50
N HIS A 88 -13.14 -9.02 8.12
CA HIS A 88 -14.50 -8.52 8.00
C HIS A 88 -14.58 -7.51 6.88
N VAL A 89 -15.34 -7.82 5.85
CA VAL A 89 -15.46 -7.00 4.63
C VAL A 89 -16.81 -6.30 4.62
N ARG A 90 -16.81 -5.02 4.28
CA ARG A 90 -18.01 -4.18 4.21
C ARG A 90 -18.01 -3.34 2.95
N TRP A 91 -19.17 -3.20 2.30
CA TRP A 91 -19.33 -2.32 1.14
C TRP A 91 -20.76 -1.79 1.06
N PRO A 92 -20.97 -0.54 0.60
CA PRO A 92 -22.29 -0.02 0.33
C PRO A 92 -22.89 -0.72 -0.90
N ARG A 93 -24.18 -0.98 -0.88
CA ARG A 93 -24.87 -1.64 -2.00
C ARG A 93 -24.75 -0.84 -3.30
N SER A 94 -24.67 0.48 -3.19
CA SER A 94 -24.56 1.39 -4.33
C SER A 94 -23.36 1.10 -5.25
N ILE A 95 -22.24 0.61 -4.70
CA ILE A 95 -21.04 0.31 -5.49
C ILE A 95 -21.04 -1.09 -6.12
N GLU A 96 -22.01 -1.98 -5.82
CA GLU A 96 -22.06 -3.32 -6.40
C GLU A 96 -22.06 -3.28 -7.94
N ARG A 97 -22.68 -2.27 -8.52
CA ARG A 97 -22.71 -2.05 -9.96
C ARG A 97 -21.33 -1.82 -10.60
N CYS A 98 -20.34 -1.38 -9.81
CA CYS A 98 -18.99 -1.11 -10.29
C CYS A 98 -18.19 -2.38 -10.60
N PHE A 99 -18.60 -3.50 -10.07
CA PHE A 99 -17.84 -4.75 -10.15
C PHE A 99 -18.38 -5.67 -11.24
N ALA A 100 -17.48 -6.43 -11.87
CA ALA A 100 -17.84 -7.42 -12.88
C ALA A 100 -18.68 -8.57 -12.27
N THR A 101 -18.35 -8.96 -11.04
CA THR A 101 -19.11 -9.97 -10.27
C THR A 101 -19.56 -9.40 -8.93
N SER A 102 -18.78 -9.59 -7.88
CA SER A 102 -19.06 -9.02 -6.56
C SER A 102 -17.75 -8.72 -5.81
N PRO A 103 -17.73 -7.71 -4.92
CA PRO A 103 -16.57 -7.46 -4.08
C PRO A 103 -16.13 -8.69 -3.29
N SER A 104 -17.09 -9.45 -2.74
CA SER A 104 -16.81 -10.63 -1.93
C SER A 104 -16.07 -11.72 -2.69
N ARG A 105 -16.32 -11.90 -3.99
CA ARG A 105 -15.62 -12.90 -4.78
C ARG A 105 -14.15 -12.55 -4.94
N ALA A 106 -13.83 -11.34 -5.36
CA ALA A 106 -12.45 -10.89 -5.53
C ALA A 106 -11.68 -10.93 -4.20
N VAL A 107 -12.31 -10.52 -3.10
CA VAL A 107 -11.74 -10.61 -1.75
C VAL A 107 -11.45 -12.07 -1.38
N GLY A 108 -12.39 -12.97 -1.64
CA GLY A 108 -12.20 -14.40 -1.36
C GLY A 108 -11.01 -15.00 -2.14
N GLU A 109 -10.85 -14.65 -3.42
CA GLU A 109 -9.72 -15.12 -4.23
C GLU A 109 -8.39 -14.51 -3.75
N ALA A 110 -8.36 -13.22 -3.41
CA ALA A 110 -7.17 -12.56 -2.85
C ALA A 110 -6.78 -13.19 -1.50
N ALA A 111 -7.72 -13.36 -0.58
CA ALA A 111 -7.48 -13.98 0.72
C ALA A 111 -6.94 -15.41 0.59
N ALA A 112 -7.53 -16.21 -0.30
CA ALA A 112 -7.04 -17.55 -0.59
C ALA A 112 -5.64 -17.54 -1.23
N GLY A 113 -5.34 -16.57 -2.09
CA GLY A 113 -4.02 -16.35 -2.68
C GLY A 113 -2.98 -16.05 -1.62
N VAL A 114 -3.28 -15.11 -0.72
CA VAL A 114 -2.40 -14.74 0.40
C VAL A 114 -2.13 -15.94 1.31
N ASN A 115 -3.16 -16.69 1.70
CA ASN A 115 -2.97 -17.89 2.52
C ASN A 115 -2.02 -18.89 1.87
N ARG A 116 -2.17 -19.16 0.55
CA ARG A 116 -1.27 -20.04 -0.17
C ARG A 116 0.16 -19.50 -0.25
N ALA A 117 0.31 -18.19 -0.49
CA ALA A 117 1.60 -17.51 -0.52
C ALA A 117 2.32 -17.57 0.84
N LEU A 118 1.61 -17.29 1.92
CA LEU A 118 2.15 -17.35 3.29
C LEU A 118 2.63 -18.75 3.66
N LYS A 119 1.84 -19.78 3.34
CA LYS A 119 2.21 -21.20 3.56
C LYS A 119 3.42 -21.59 2.73
N SER A 120 3.42 -21.26 1.43
CA SER A 120 4.54 -21.55 0.52
C SER A 120 5.85 -20.90 1.00
N GLY A 121 5.77 -19.65 1.46
CA GLY A 121 6.91 -18.88 1.98
C GLY A 121 7.30 -19.21 3.41
N ARG A 122 6.56 -20.06 4.12
CA ARG A 122 6.77 -20.35 5.55
C ARG A 122 6.79 -19.09 6.43
N PHE A 123 5.98 -18.09 6.07
CA PHE A 123 5.86 -16.85 6.85
C PHE A 123 5.28 -17.08 8.25
N GLU A 124 4.53 -18.15 8.46
CA GLU A 124 3.82 -18.48 9.70
C GLU A 124 4.72 -18.40 10.94
N SER A 125 5.98 -18.83 10.82
CA SER A 125 6.92 -18.78 11.95
C SER A 125 7.29 -17.35 12.36
N SER A 126 7.23 -16.41 11.43
CA SER A 126 7.54 -14.98 11.64
C SER A 126 6.32 -14.15 12.02
N LEU A 127 5.12 -14.67 11.75
CA LEU A 127 3.84 -13.99 11.97
C LEU A 127 3.07 -14.55 13.19
N LYS A 128 3.75 -15.24 14.11
CA LYS A 128 3.17 -16.03 15.24
C LYS A 128 2.17 -15.31 16.16
N HIS A 129 2.00 -14.01 16.04
CA HIS A 129 1.10 -13.21 16.88
C HIS A 129 -0.03 -12.56 16.09
N ALA A 130 -0.24 -12.98 14.84
CA ALA A 130 -1.10 -12.32 13.88
C ALA A 130 -2.58 -12.72 13.92
N HIS A 131 -3.08 -13.27 15.01
CA HIS A 131 -4.52 -13.57 15.15
C HIS A 131 -5.31 -12.31 15.50
N ARG A 132 -5.35 -11.34 14.55
CA ARG A 132 -6.16 -10.14 14.69
C ARG A 132 -7.33 -10.18 13.74
N GLU A 133 -8.41 -9.55 14.15
CA GLU A 133 -9.50 -9.23 13.23
C GLU A 133 -9.08 -8.09 12.32
N TRP A 134 -9.33 -8.26 11.03
CA TRP A 134 -9.06 -7.27 9.99
C TRP A 134 -10.36 -6.70 9.48
N SER A 135 -10.37 -5.42 9.20
CA SER A 135 -11.49 -4.73 8.60
C SER A 135 -11.10 -4.27 7.19
N LEU A 136 -11.90 -4.62 6.20
CA LEU A 136 -11.78 -4.15 4.82
C LEU A 136 -13.07 -3.43 4.45
N ALA A 137 -12.98 -2.15 4.12
CA ALA A 137 -14.11 -1.37 3.66
C ALA A 137 -13.91 -0.88 2.23
N PHE A 138 -14.89 -1.13 1.38
CA PHE A 138 -15.00 -0.46 0.09
C PHE A 138 -15.81 0.81 0.26
N THR A 139 -15.36 1.87 -0.38
CA THR A 139 -16.01 3.17 -0.31
C THR A 139 -15.89 3.90 -1.64
N ASP A 140 -16.75 4.86 -1.89
CA ASP A 140 -16.56 5.84 -2.95
C ASP A 140 -15.64 6.98 -2.49
N LYS A 141 -15.16 7.77 -3.46
CA LYS A 141 -14.24 8.89 -3.17
C LYS A 141 -14.89 9.94 -2.28
N ALA A 142 -16.18 10.23 -2.47
CA ALA A 142 -16.87 11.27 -1.70
C ALA A 142 -16.96 10.88 -0.22
N THR A 143 -17.33 9.64 0.06
CA THR A 143 -17.37 9.07 1.41
C THR A 143 -15.99 9.01 2.03
N ALA A 144 -14.97 8.54 1.28
CA ALA A 144 -13.59 8.48 1.74
C ALA A 144 -13.07 9.87 2.15
N VAL A 145 -13.29 10.89 1.30
CA VAL A 145 -12.86 12.26 1.55
C VAL A 145 -13.57 12.87 2.76
N ALA A 146 -14.86 12.61 2.91
CA ALA A 146 -15.64 13.14 4.03
C ALA A 146 -15.19 12.55 5.38
N GLN A 147 -14.78 11.30 5.40
CA GLN A 147 -14.39 10.60 6.61
C GLN A 147 -12.88 10.57 6.85
N PHE A 148 -12.11 10.60 5.77
CA PHE A 148 -10.65 10.58 5.77
C PHE A 148 -10.11 11.66 4.83
N PRO A 149 -9.99 12.90 5.25
CA PRO A 149 -9.40 13.95 4.40
C PRO A 149 -8.02 13.59 3.84
N ILE A 150 -7.28 12.72 4.53
CA ILE A 150 -6.00 12.19 4.08
C ILE A 150 -6.12 11.36 2.78
N ALA A 151 -7.27 10.77 2.49
CA ALA A 151 -7.48 10.05 1.25
C ALA A 151 -7.25 10.92 0.01
N LEU A 152 -7.44 12.25 0.14
CA LEU A 152 -7.10 13.22 -0.92
C LEU A 152 -5.60 13.35 -1.15
N THR A 153 -4.77 13.07 -0.15
CA THR A 153 -3.32 13.22 -0.24
C THR A 153 -2.64 11.97 -0.82
N MET A 154 -3.40 10.91 -1.01
CA MET A 154 -2.87 9.61 -1.47
C MET A 154 -2.75 9.48 -2.98
N GLY A 155 -2.86 10.59 -3.71
CA GLY A 155 -2.47 10.67 -5.13
C GLY A 155 -3.23 9.74 -6.08
N GLY A 156 -4.49 9.39 -5.77
CA GLY A 156 -5.28 8.50 -6.62
C GLY A 156 -5.00 7.01 -6.43
N HIS A 157 -4.32 6.63 -5.37
CA HIS A 157 -4.15 5.21 -5.02
C HIS A 157 -5.50 4.58 -4.65
N PRO A 158 -5.83 3.41 -5.24
CA PRO A 158 -7.12 2.79 -5.04
C PRO A 158 -7.31 2.16 -3.66
N GLY A 159 -6.23 1.96 -2.91
CA GLY A 159 -6.29 1.37 -1.58
C GLY A 159 -5.33 2.03 -0.60
N PHE A 160 -5.55 1.78 0.68
CA PHE A 160 -4.63 2.12 1.75
C PHE A 160 -4.93 1.32 3.02
N MET A 161 -3.89 1.04 3.78
CA MET A 161 -3.98 0.36 5.05
C MET A 161 -3.74 1.34 6.19
N ILE A 162 -4.65 1.32 7.18
CA ILE A 162 -4.48 2.03 8.45
C ILE A 162 -4.18 1.00 9.54
N PRO A 163 -2.99 1.01 10.11
CA PRO A 163 -2.70 0.14 11.23
C PRO A 163 -3.65 0.34 12.42
N PRO A 164 -3.93 -0.66 13.19
CA PRO A 164 -3.30 -1.98 13.13
C PRO A 164 -3.96 -2.96 12.15
N SER A 165 -5.16 -2.69 11.62
CA SER A 165 -5.95 -3.74 10.98
C SER A 165 -7.07 -3.24 10.04
N GLN A 166 -6.98 -2.03 9.52
CA GLN A 166 -8.03 -1.46 8.67
C GLN A 166 -7.51 -1.23 7.25
N ILE A 167 -8.18 -1.78 6.26
CA ILE A 167 -7.92 -1.57 4.84
C ILE A 167 -9.12 -0.86 4.22
N TYR A 168 -8.86 0.10 3.37
CA TYR A 168 -9.87 0.83 2.61
C TYR A 168 -9.57 0.75 1.12
N ILE A 169 -10.60 0.50 0.32
CA ILE A 169 -10.54 0.51 -1.14
C ILE A 169 -11.49 1.58 -1.66
N ILE A 170 -10.95 2.54 -2.38
CA ILE A 170 -11.70 3.63 -3.00
C ILE A 170 -12.00 3.23 -4.45
N THR A 171 -13.24 2.85 -4.71
CA THR A 171 -13.65 2.30 -6.01
C THR A 171 -13.50 3.27 -7.16
N ASP A 172 -13.70 4.58 -6.92
CA ASP A 172 -13.62 5.60 -7.96
C ASP A 172 -12.21 5.80 -8.53
N PHE A 173 -11.17 5.37 -7.81
CA PHE A 173 -9.81 5.38 -8.34
C PHE A 173 -9.51 4.18 -9.23
N ILE A 174 -10.34 3.12 -9.18
CA ILE A 174 -10.24 1.97 -10.07
C ILE A 174 -11.18 2.16 -11.28
N SER A 175 -12.42 2.59 -11.03
CA SER A 175 -13.44 2.84 -12.06
C SER A 175 -14.22 4.10 -11.71
N PRO A 176 -13.88 5.25 -12.32
CA PRO A 176 -14.52 6.53 -12.02
C PRO A 176 -16.03 6.45 -12.19
N ASP A 177 -16.77 6.91 -11.17
CA ASP A 177 -18.24 6.96 -11.10
C ASP A 177 -18.97 5.65 -11.44
N CYS A 178 -18.24 4.55 -11.58
CA CYS A 178 -18.77 3.28 -12.06
C CYS A 178 -19.52 3.39 -13.42
N SER A 179 -19.17 4.38 -14.22
CA SER A 179 -19.81 4.67 -15.51
C SER A 179 -19.12 3.99 -16.70
N GLY A 180 -17.89 3.54 -16.46
CA GLY A 180 -17.05 2.89 -17.47
C GLY A 180 -17.11 1.35 -17.41
N GLU A 181 -16.00 0.73 -17.77
CA GLU A 181 -15.83 -0.71 -17.66
C GLU A 181 -15.90 -1.14 -16.19
N LYS A 182 -16.60 -2.25 -15.95
CA LYS A 182 -16.71 -2.81 -14.61
C LYS A 182 -15.36 -3.29 -14.12
N ILE A 183 -15.09 -3.09 -12.83
CA ILE A 183 -13.88 -3.56 -12.18
C ILE A 183 -13.82 -5.08 -12.28
N ALA A 184 -12.83 -5.59 -13.01
CA ALA A 184 -12.60 -7.02 -13.11
C ALA A 184 -12.10 -7.60 -11.78
N ASP A 185 -12.50 -8.82 -11.47
CA ASP A 185 -12.10 -9.50 -10.22
C ASP A 185 -10.57 -9.57 -10.07
N ALA A 186 -9.83 -9.77 -11.18
CA ALA A 186 -8.38 -9.83 -11.16
C ALA A 186 -7.75 -8.49 -10.77
N VAL A 187 -8.28 -7.36 -11.28
CA VAL A 187 -7.80 -6.00 -10.94
C VAL A 187 -8.04 -5.71 -9.47
N LEU A 188 -9.25 -6.01 -8.99
CA LEU A 188 -9.57 -5.82 -7.58
C LEU A 188 -8.73 -6.73 -6.67
N ALA A 189 -8.55 -7.99 -7.05
CA ALA A 189 -7.71 -8.92 -6.31
C ALA A 189 -6.27 -8.40 -6.24
N GLN A 190 -5.73 -7.83 -7.32
CA GLN A 190 -4.38 -7.28 -7.35
C GLN A 190 -4.22 -6.10 -6.37
N VAL A 191 -5.15 -5.15 -6.36
CA VAL A 191 -5.17 -4.05 -5.38
C VAL A 191 -5.21 -4.59 -3.94
N LEU A 192 -6.05 -5.59 -3.70
CA LEU A 192 -6.15 -6.22 -2.38
C LEU A 192 -4.86 -6.92 -1.96
N LEU A 193 -4.17 -7.61 -2.87
CA LEU A 193 -2.89 -8.25 -2.58
C LEU A 193 -1.82 -7.23 -2.17
N HIS A 194 -1.84 -6.03 -2.78
CA HIS A 194 -0.96 -4.92 -2.40
C HIS A 194 -1.25 -4.46 -0.97
N GLU A 195 -2.50 -4.16 -0.65
CA GLU A 195 -2.89 -3.70 0.70
C GLU A 195 -2.65 -4.78 1.77
N MET A 196 -2.88 -6.04 1.44
CA MET A 196 -2.53 -7.15 2.33
C MET A 196 -1.00 -7.29 2.51
N GLY A 197 -0.21 -6.86 1.53
CA GLY A 197 1.23 -6.73 1.64
C GLY A 197 1.63 -5.78 2.78
N HIS A 198 1.00 -4.62 2.88
CA HIS A 198 1.23 -3.70 4.01
C HIS A 198 0.88 -4.33 5.36
N VAL A 199 -0.20 -5.12 5.41
CA VAL A 199 -0.57 -5.87 6.61
C VAL A 199 0.52 -6.85 7.01
N VAL A 200 1.02 -7.63 6.06
CA VAL A 200 2.11 -8.60 6.30
C VAL A 200 3.37 -7.87 6.76
N GLU A 201 3.74 -6.77 6.10
CA GLU A 201 4.91 -5.98 6.52
C GLU A 201 4.76 -5.44 7.95
N PHE A 202 3.60 -4.88 8.28
CA PHE A 202 3.32 -4.36 9.61
C PHE A 202 3.53 -5.43 10.69
N LEU A 203 3.08 -6.65 10.44
CA LEU A 203 3.30 -7.79 11.34
C LEU A 203 4.77 -8.21 11.40
N LEU A 204 5.48 -8.21 10.27
CA LEU A 204 6.92 -8.47 10.22
C LEU A 204 7.74 -7.43 10.99
N LEU A 205 7.27 -6.19 11.05
CA LEU A 205 7.86 -5.12 11.87
C LEU A 205 7.56 -5.26 13.38
N GLY A 206 6.75 -6.25 13.77
CA GLY A 206 6.32 -6.44 15.15
C GLY A 206 5.41 -5.31 15.62
N GLU A 207 4.58 -4.82 14.71
CA GLU A 207 3.61 -3.73 14.93
C GLU A 207 4.25 -2.39 15.31
N ARG A 208 5.50 -2.20 14.94
CA ARG A 208 6.20 -0.95 15.16
C ARG A 208 5.89 0.05 14.05
N THR A 209 5.61 1.27 14.47
CA THR A 209 5.21 2.37 13.59
C THR A 209 6.12 3.57 13.73
N ASP A 210 7.12 3.46 14.60
CA ASP A 210 8.02 4.55 14.98
C ASP A 210 9.10 4.87 13.93
N ARG A 211 9.16 4.11 12.84
CA ARG A 211 10.13 4.30 11.75
C ARG A 211 9.47 4.14 10.40
N PRO A 212 8.78 5.19 9.96
CA PRO A 212 8.17 5.20 8.64
C PRO A 212 9.27 5.23 7.57
N ASP A 213 9.16 4.31 6.63
CA ASP A 213 9.96 4.28 5.42
C ASP A 213 9.01 3.94 4.28
N ARG A 214 8.55 4.97 3.58
CA ARG A 214 7.57 4.81 2.52
C ARG A 214 8.11 3.95 1.39
N GLN A 215 9.35 4.16 0.95
CA GLN A 215 9.95 3.37 -0.12
C GLN A 215 10.01 1.89 0.25
N ARG A 216 10.38 1.57 1.48
CA ARG A 216 10.40 0.20 1.96
C ARG A 216 8.98 -0.38 2.01
N SER A 217 8.04 0.34 2.61
CA SER A 217 6.67 -0.15 2.80
C SER A 217 5.95 -0.41 1.48
N GLU A 218 5.99 0.56 0.56
CA GLU A 218 5.41 0.39 -0.76
C GLU A 218 6.15 -0.68 -1.58
N GLY A 219 7.46 -0.73 -1.44
CA GLY A 219 8.29 -1.75 -2.10
C GLY A 219 7.97 -3.17 -1.62
N PHE A 220 7.77 -3.36 -0.31
CA PHE A 220 7.35 -4.65 0.22
C PHE A 220 5.95 -5.02 -0.27
N ALA A 221 4.98 -4.09 -0.19
CA ALA A 221 3.62 -4.34 -0.63
C ALA A 221 3.56 -4.71 -2.11
N ALA A 222 4.25 -3.96 -2.98
CA ALA A 222 4.33 -4.25 -4.41
C ALA A 222 5.10 -5.56 -4.73
N TRP A 223 6.10 -5.92 -3.95
CA TRP A 223 6.74 -7.23 -4.07
C TRP A 223 5.81 -8.35 -3.60
N PHE A 224 5.13 -8.19 -2.48
CA PHE A 224 4.21 -9.18 -1.94
C PHE A 224 2.99 -9.40 -2.87
N GLU A 225 2.52 -8.34 -3.52
CA GLU A 225 1.53 -8.40 -4.58
C GLU A 225 2.00 -9.33 -5.71
N GLN A 226 3.22 -9.12 -6.25
CA GLN A 226 3.79 -9.98 -7.29
C GLN A 226 3.92 -11.43 -6.81
N TYR A 227 4.41 -11.63 -5.59
CA TYR A 227 4.62 -12.94 -5.01
C TYR A 227 3.30 -13.69 -4.80
N SER A 228 2.27 -13.03 -4.25
CA SER A 228 0.99 -13.64 -3.95
C SER A 228 0.07 -13.76 -5.17
N ALA A 229 0.26 -12.94 -6.21
CA ALA A 229 -0.49 -13.02 -7.46
C ALA A 229 -0.35 -14.40 -8.13
N ASP A 230 0.84 -15.01 -8.08
CA ASP A 230 1.09 -16.33 -8.64
C ASP A 230 0.31 -17.47 -7.93
N TYR A 231 -0.22 -17.19 -6.75
CA TYR A 231 -1.09 -18.08 -5.98
C TYR A 231 -2.57 -17.71 -6.05
N THR A 232 -2.92 -16.65 -6.79
CA THR A 232 -4.28 -16.10 -6.83
C THR A 232 -4.99 -16.51 -8.12
N ARG A 233 -6.18 -17.14 -7.99
CA ARG A 233 -6.99 -17.49 -9.16
C ARG A 233 -7.43 -16.24 -9.91
N GLY A 234 -7.51 -16.34 -11.22
CA GLY A 234 -7.93 -15.25 -12.09
C GLY A 234 -6.81 -14.29 -12.49
N ILE A 235 -5.65 -14.35 -11.82
CA ILE A 235 -4.44 -13.65 -12.22
C ILE A 235 -3.53 -14.66 -12.94
N ARG A 236 -3.03 -14.27 -14.13
CA ARG A 236 -2.13 -15.16 -14.89
C ARG A 236 -0.77 -15.21 -14.20
N HIS A 237 -0.26 -16.43 -14.06
CA HIS A 237 1.07 -16.65 -13.48
C HIS A 237 2.14 -15.82 -14.19
N GLY A 238 2.95 -15.12 -13.42
CA GLY A 238 4.03 -14.25 -13.90
C GLY A 238 3.59 -12.94 -14.56
N GLU A 239 2.28 -12.67 -14.74
CA GLU A 239 1.80 -11.45 -15.40
C GLU A 239 2.14 -10.19 -14.57
N VAL A 240 1.81 -10.19 -13.30
CA VAL A 240 2.09 -9.08 -12.38
C VAL A 240 3.60 -8.87 -12.25
N LYS A 241 4.36 -9.96 -12.09
CA LYS A 241 5.82 -9.92 -12.04
C LYS A 241 6.42 -9.29 -13.30
N ARG A 242 5.91 -9.62 -14.48
CA ARG A 242 6.35 -9.07 -15.77
C ARG A 242 6.09 -7.59 -15.87
N TYR A 243 4.88 -7.16 -15.52
CA TYR A 243 4.50 -5.75 -15.47
C TYR A 243 5.46 -4.93 -14.60
N TYR A 244 5.69 -5.35 -13.37
CA TYR A 244 6.61 -4.67 -12.45
C TYR A 244 8.06 -4.71 -12.93
N THR A 245 8.49 -5.78 -13.61
CA THR A 245 9.86 -5.85 -14.15
C THR A 245 10.08 -4.81 -15.25
N GLU A 246 9.11 -4.61 -16.13
CA GLU A 246 9.19 -3.58 -17.17
C GLU A 246 9.23 -2.16 -16.60
N LEU A 247 8.43 -1.89 -15.57
CA LEU A 247 8.48 -0.62 -14.85
C LEU A 247 9.82 -0.41 -14.16
N ALA A 248 10.34 -1.43 -13.48
CA ALA A 248 11.63 -1.35 -12.79
C ALA A 248 12.79 -1.13 -13.75
N ARG A 249 12.77 -1.73 -14.96
CA ARG A 249 13.76 -1.46 -16.02
C ARG A 249 13.79 0.02 -16.41
N ARG A 250 12.59 0.63 -16.55
CA ARG A 250 12.49 2.08 -16.83
C ARG A 250 13.03 2.92 -15.68
N ALA A 251 12.74 2.55 -14.43
CA ALA A 251 13.28 3.24 -13.27
C ALA A 251 14.81 3.16 -13.21
N LEU A 252 15.38 1.98 -13.41
CA LEU A 252 16.84 1.76 -13.43
C LEU A 252 17.53 2.57 -14.53
N SER A 253 16.91 2.71 -15.72
CA SER A 253 17.48 3.48 -16.83
C SER A 253 17.52 4.99 -16.57
N ARG A 254 16.69 5.51 -15.68
CA ARG A 254 16.68 6.92 -15.27
C ARG A 254 17.77 7.28 -14.25
N GLY A 255 18.33 6.27 -13.60
CA GLY A 255 19.32 6.46 -12.55
C GLY A 255 18.70 6.81 -11.18
N PRO A 256 19.56 7.10 -10.19
CA PRO A 256 19.12 7.38 -8.82
C PRO A 256 18.21 8.60 -8.75
N HIS A 257 17.05 8.46 -8.15
CA HIS A 257 16.09 9.53 -7.87
C HIS A 257 15.35 9.22 -6.57
N GLY A 258 14.76 10.23 -5.94
CA GLY A 258 13.97 10.07 -4.73
C GLY A 258 12.65 9.34 -5.04
N PHE A 259 12.08 8.69 -4.04
CA PHE A 259 10.77 8.05 -4.14
C PHE A 259 9.66 9.10 -4.26
N THR A 260 9.05 9.21 -5.44
CA THR A 260 7.96 10.17 -5.73
C THR A 260 6.57 9.56 -5.61
N GLY A 261 6.47 8.22 -5.62
CA GLY A 261 5.22 7.48 -5.63
C GLY A 261 4.72 7.18 -7.04
N SER A 262 5.58 7.27 -8.06
CA SER A 262 5.25 6.81 -9.40
C SER A 262 5.22 5.28 -9.49
N ALA A 263 4.55 4.72 -10.51
CA ALA A 263 4.50 3.27 -10.71
C ALA A 263 5.91 2.67 -10.87
N GLU A 264 6.82 3.41 -11.48
CA GLU A 264 8.22 3.03 -11.60
C GLU A 264 8.95 3.01 -10.26
N ASP A 265 8.63 3.94 -9.34
CA ASP A 265 9.22 3.96 -8.00
C ASP A 265 8.77 2.75 -7.18
N TYR A 266 7.48 2.40 -7.27
CA TYR A 266 6.95 1.17 -6.66
C TYR A 266 7.66 -0.07 -7.19
N ALA A 267 7.83 -0.14 -8.51
CA ALA A 267 8.50 -1.26 -9.15
C ALA A 267 9.99 -1.36 -8.78
N TYR A 268 10.69 -0.22 -8.71
CA TYR A 268 12.07 -0.16 -8.27
C TYR A 268 12.21 -0.60 -6.80
N ALA A 269 11.34 -0.10 -5.93
CA ALA A 269 11.32 -0.48 -4.52
C ALA A 269 11.00 -1.98 -4.35
N ALA A 270 10.03 -2.52 -5.08
CA ALA A 270 9.70 -3.95 -5.08
C ALA A 270 10.85 -4.83 -5.55
N LEU A 271 11.64 -4.35 -6.52
CA LEU A 271 12.78 -5.08 -7.06
C LEU A 271 13.87 -5.33 -6.01
N GLN A 272 14.00 -4.48 -4.98
CA GLN A 272 14.92 -4.71 -3.85
C GLN A 272 14.56 -5.99 -3.10
N PHE A 273 13.29 -6.15 -2.76
CA PHE A 273 12.77 -7.34 -2.06
C PHE A 273 12.88 -8.58 -2.93
N ARG A 274 12.55 -8.44 -4.21
CA ARG A 274 12.70 -9.52 -5.18
C ARG A 274 14.15 -9.97 -5.30
N ALA A 275 15.11 -9.05 -5.35
CA ALA A 275 16.53 -9.37 -5.40
C ALA A 275 16.98 -10.17 -4.16
N ILE A 276 16.56 -9.75 -2.98
CA ILE A 276 16.84 -10.47 -1.73
C ILE A 276 16.27 -11.90 -1.81
N VAL A 277 15.00 -12.03 -2.18
CA VAL A 277 14.32 -13.33 -2.16
C VAL A 277 14.83 -14.27 -3.26
N GLU A 278 15.02 -13.80 -4.49
CA GLU A 278 15.50 -14.66 -5.59
C GLU A 278 16.95 -15.10 -5.41
N ARG A 279 17.79 -14.28 -4.77
CA ARG A 279 19.22 -14.61 -4.55
C ARG A 279 19.50 -15.36 -3.25
N ARG A 280 18.72 -15.12 -2.20
CA ARG A 280 19.01 -15.59 -0.85
C ARG A 280 17.82 -16.29 -0.17
N GLY A 281 16.66 -16.29 -0.82
CA GLY A 281 15.44 -16.90 -0.30
C GLY A 281 14.71 -16.03 0.73
N LEU A 282 13.49 -16.43 1.05
CA LEU A 282 12.62 -15.74 2.01
C LEU A 282 13.22 -15.66 3.42
N GLY A 283 13.99 -16.66 3.84
CA GLY A 283 14.66 -16.63 5.15
C GLY A 283 15.61 -15.44 5.31
N ALA A 284 16.30 -15.04 4.24
CA ALA A 284 17.16 -13.85 4.26
C ALA A 284 16.33 -12.57 4.44
N LEU A 285 15.19 -12.47 3.77
CA LEU A 285 14.26 -11.36 3.96
C LEU A 285 13.74 -11.29 5.41
N MET A 286 13.40 -12.43 6.02
CA MET A 286 13.00 -12.48 7.43
C MET A 286 14.10 -11.99 8.37
N ASN A 287 15.37 -12.33 8.07
CA ASN A 287 16.52 -11.83 8.84
C ASN A 287 16.68 -10.30 8.68
N VAL A 288 16.45 -9.75 7.49
CA VAL A 288 16.44 -8.29 7.29
C VAL A 288 15.37 -7.63 8.16
N TYR A 289 14.14 -8.16 8.16
CA TYR A 289 13.07 -7.63 9.03
C TYR A 289 13.36 -7.78 10.52
N ALA A 290 14.07 -8.84 10.93
CA ALA A 290 14.53 -8.97 12.31
C ALA A 290 15.50 -7.85 12.72
N GLU A 291 16.38 -7.41 11.82
CA GLU A 291 17.27 -6.28 12.07
C GLU A 291 16.55 -4.93 12.04
N ILE A 292 15.58 -4.75 11.14
CA ILE A 292 14.73 -3.54 11.14
C ILE A 292 13.95 -3.43 12.46
N ARG A 293 13.42 -4.53 12.99
CA ARG A 293 12.78 -4.55 14.32
C ARG A 293 13.72 -4.11 15.44
N ARG A 294 15.03 -4.41 15.32
CA ARG A 294 16.05 -3.94 16.26
C ARG A 294 16.38 -2.46 16.09
N GLY A 295 15.84 -1.84 15.07
CA GLY A 295 15.95 -0.40 14.84
C GLY A 295 16.90 0.02 13.75
N LEU A 296 17.40 -0.88 12.90
CA LEU A 296 18.25 -0.50 11.78
C LEU A 296 17.41 0.02 10.61
N PRO A 297 17.89 1.04 9.88
CA PRO A 297 17.38 1.38 8.56
C PRO A 297 17.46 0.20 7.59
N PHE A 298 16.67 0.22 6.51
CA PHE A 298 16.59 -0.90 5.57
C PHE A 298 17.96 -1.31 4.99
N ASP A 299 18.74 -0.36 4.48
CA ASP A 299 20.05 -0.65 3.87
C ASP A 299 21.04 -1.24 4.88
N ASP A 300 21.08 -0.72 6.11
CA ASP A 300 21.91 -1.23 7.20
C ASP A 300 21.47 -2.64 7.64
N ALA A 301 20.15 -2.88 7.66
CA ALA A 301 19.59 -4.18 7.96
C ALA A 301 19.97 -5.21 6.89
N VAL A 302 19.91 -4.84 5.60
CA VAL A 302 20.35 -5.68 4.49
C VAL A 302 21.85 -5.98 4.61
N GLN A 303 22.67 -4.98 4.89
CA GLN A 303 24.10 -5.18 5.06
C GLN A 303 24.40 -6.10 6.23
N LYS A 304 23.73 -5.91 7.36
CA LYS A 304 23.96 -6.74 8.56
C LYS A 304 23.48 -8.19 8.39
N ALA A 305 22.32 -8.37 7.77
CA ALA A 305 21.71 -9.69 7.60
C ALA A 305 22.38 -10.53 6.50
N MET A 306 22.91 -9.89 5.45
CA MET A 306 23.33 -10.56 4.22
C MET A 306 24.74 -10.20 3.75
N GLY A 307 25.37 -9.20 4.33
CA GLY A 307 26.65 -8.65 3.88
C GLY A 307 26.55 -7.80 2.60
N TRP A 308 25.36 -7.45 2.16
CA TRP A 308 25.16 -6.64 0.96
C TRP A 308 25.07 -5.15 1.31
N ASN A 309 26.00 -4.37 0.81
CA ASN A 309 25.87 -2.93 0.81
C ASN A 309 24.92 -2.45 -0.33
N ARG A 310 24.56 -1.19 -0.34
CA ARG A 310 23.67 -0.60 -1.33
C ARG A 310 24.10 -0.89 -2.77
N LYS A 311 25.38 -0.74 -3.08
CA LYS A 311 25.93 -1.00 -4.43
C LYS A 311 25.76 -2.46 -4.86
N THR A 312 25.94 -3.40 -3.91
CA THR A 312 25.72 -4.83 -4.18
C THR A 312 24.24 -5.10 -4.45
N LEU A 313 23.34 -4.55 -3.62
CA LEU A 313 21.90 -4.70 -3.82
C LEU A 313 21.47 -4.17 -5.20
N GLU A 314 21.93 -2.98 -5.58
CA GLU A 314 21.61 -2.37 -6.88
C GLU A 314 22.13 -3.21 -8.07
N ARG A 315 23.30 -3.81 -7.96
CA ARG A 315 23.81 -4.73 -8.98
C ARG A 315 22.89 -5.95 -9.12
N GLU A 316 22.51 -6.61 -8.02
CA GLU A 316 21.62 -7.76 -8.04
C GLU A 316 20.24 -7.42 -8.62
N MET A 317 19.72 -6.23 -8.28
CA MET A 317 18.48 -5.70 -8.86
C MET A 317 18.60 -5.56 -10.39
N ALA A 318 19.70 -4.97 -10.88
CA ALA A 318 19.92 -4.78 -12.31
C ALA A 318 20.02 -6.13 -13.04
N GLU A 319 20.74 -7.10 -12.50
CA GLU A 319 20.84 -8.47 -13.06
C GLU A 319 19.49 -9.17 -13.14
N ILE A 320 18.66 -9.07 -12.07
CA ILE A 320 17.31 -9.66 -12.05
C ILE A 320 16.39 -8.97 -13.05
N ALA A 321 16.45 -7.65 -13.13
CA ALA A 321 15.66 -6.91 -14.10
C ALA A 321 16.05 -7.23 -15.56
N ALA A 322 17.31 -7.51 -15.83
CA ALA A 322 17.81 -7.85 -17.16
C ALA A 322 17.48 -9.31 -17.59
N ALA A 323 17.23 -10.20 -16.61
CA ALA A 323 16.94 -11.60 -16.91
C ALA A 323 15.66 -11.75 -17.77
N PRO A 324 15.59 -12.74 -18.69
CA PRO A 324 14.35 -13.10 -19.36
C PRO A 324 13.27 -13.52 -18.35
N LEU A 325 12.03 -13.14 -18.62
CA LEU A 325 10.86 -13.46 -17.77
C LEU A 325 10.16 -14.70 -18.28
#